data_321fb6d7c9602b0721a669b632b28f82
#
_entry.id   321fb6d7c9602b0721a669b632b28f82
#
_cell.length_a   1.000
_cell.length_b   1.000
_cell.length_c   1.000
_cell.angle_alpha   90.00
_cell.angle_beta   90.00
_cell.angle_gamma   90.00
#
_symmetry.space_group_name_H-M   'P 1'
#
loop_
_entity.id
_entity.type
_entity.pdbx_description
1 polymer ?
#
loop_
_entity_poly.entity_id
_entity_poly.type
_entity_poly.pdbx_seq_one_letter_code
_entity_poly.pdbx_strand_id
1 'polypeptide(L)'
;ENFLAKSLTKYGQLYVYRHKDSLLDAWVVFYNPIQIDQKPERKQSDSQIIILGEELAKFHKACNKVKNTLPPTFKQTENDIDHLLEILETDHGKFEHRGHVDSIKRQCALFLENCDKIGVSEMPSIPVFVDWNIGNFSINKDYRFFSRWDYDWFRMSTRVMDFYFFSRVCSTIGDRTI
;
A
#
# COMPACT_ATOMS: atom_id res chain seq x y z
N GLU A 1 16.67 -4.03 -9.73
CA GLU A 1 16.13 -5.41 -9.91
C GLU A 1 16.00 -6.22 -8.62
N ASN A 2 16.64 -5.82 -7.52
CA ASN A 2 16.60 -6.54 -6.23
C ASN A 2 15.85 -5.79 -5.12
N PHE A 3 15.16 -4.73 -5.45
CA PHE A 3 14.43 -3.92 -4.46
C PHE A 3 13.29 -4.68 -3.79
N LEU A 4 12.51 -5.44 -4.55
CA LEU A 4 11.38 -6.19 -4.01
C LEU A 4 11.83 -7.53 -3.41
N ALA A 5 11.30 -7.89 -2.24
CA ALA A 5 11.48 -9.21 -1.66
C ALA A 5 11.01 -10.28 -2.66
N LYS A 6 11.86 -11.28 -2.90
CA LYS A 6 11.56 -12.36 -3.85
C LYS A 6 10.83 -13.48 -3.15
N SER A 7 9.70 -13.89 -3.71
CA SER A 7 8.98 -15.07 -3.25
C SER A 7 9.85 -16.33 -3.40
N LEU A 8 9.72 -17.22 -2.44
CA LEU A 8 10.35 -18.54 -2.52
C LEU A 8 9.68 -19.35 -3.62
N THR A 9 10.48 -20.06 -4.41
CA THR A 9 9.98 -20.99 -5.44
C THR A 9 10.38 -22.42 -5.15
N LYS A 10 9.53 -23.36 -5.50
CA LYS A 10 9.80 -24.79 -5.45
C LYS A 10 9.49 -25.39 -6.83
N TYR A 11 10.46 -26.05 -7.43
CA TYR A 11 10.36 -26.61 -8.80
C TYR A 11 9.96 -25.56 -9.86
N GLY A 12 10.45 -24.32 -9.71
CA GLY A 12 10.17 -23.21 -10.65
C GLY A 12 8.78 -22.56 -10.47
N GLN A 13 7.97 -23.04 -9.54
CA GLN A 13 6.67 -22.46 -9.22
C GLN A 13 6.70 -21.72 -7.89
N LEU A 14 5.83 -20.72 -7.74
CA LEU A 14 5.67 -19.99 -6.50
C LEU A 14 5.31 -20.97 -5.37
N TYR A 15 6.06 -20.94 -4.26
CA TYR A 15 5.78 -21.78 -3.11
C TYR A 15 4.71 -21.13 -2.24
N VAL A 16 3.48 -21.62 -2.39
CA VAL A 16 2.30 -21.16 -1.67
C VAL A 16 1.70 -22.35 -0.93
N TYR A 17 1.34 -22.13 0.33
CA TYR A 17 0.66 -23.12 1.15
C TYR A 17 -0.68 -22.57 1.61
N ARG A 18 -1.74 -23.37 1.50
CA ARG A 18 -3.04 -23.05 2.08
C ARG A 18 -3.15 -23.76 3.43
N HIS A 19 -3.20 -22.98 4.50
CA HIS A 19 -3.57 -23.48 5.81
C HIS A 19 -5.08 -23.40 5.96
N LYS A 20 -5.70 -24.52 6.39
CA LYS A 20 -7.13 -24.56 6.66
C LYS A 20 -7.41 -25.46 7.85
N ASP A 21 -7.98 -24.86 8.89
CA ASP A 21 -8.52 -25.57 10.06
C ASP A 21 -9.89 -24.99 10.45
N SER A 22 -10.37 -25.28 11.66
CA SER A 22 -11.66 -24.79 12.16
C SER A 22 -11.66 -23.30 12.52
N LEU A 23 -10.49 -22.66 12.65
CA LEU A 23 -10.31 -21.29 13.11
C LEU A 23 -9.78 -20.37 12.02
N LEU A 24 -9.00 -20.91 11.06
CA LEU A 24 -8.28 -20.14 10.08
C LEU A 24 -8.29 -20.81 8.70
N ASP A 25 -8.64 -20.06 7.67
CA ASP A 25 -8.43 -20.43 6.26
C ASP A 25 -7.58 -19.33 5.59
N ALA A 26 -6.29 -19.60 5.44
CA ALA A 26 -5.33 -18.59 4.98
C ALA A 26 -4.34 -19.14 3.95
N TRP A 27 -3.94 -18.31 3.02
CA TRP A 27 -2.83 -18.55 2.11
C TRP A 27 -1.53 -18.04 2.71
N VAL A 28 -0.49 -18.86 2.71
CA VAL A 28 0.84 -18.53 3.22
C VAL A 28 1.81 -18.48 2.05
N VAL A 29 2.43 -17.33 1.86
CA VAL A 29 3.47 -17.11 0.85
C VAL A 29 4.81 -16.95 1.56
N PHE A 30 5.83 -17.64 1.07
CA PHE A 30 7.16 -17.59 1.65
C PHE A 30 8.07 -16.71 0.79
N TYR A 31 8.87 -15.90 1.45
CA TYR A 31 9.84 -15.03 0.80
C TYR A 31 11.26 -15.44 1.16
N ASN A 32 12.19 -15.20 0.26
CA ASN A 32 13.60 -15.32 0.58
C ASN A 32 13.97 -14.30 1.67
N PRO A 33 14.98 -14.59 2.51
CA PRO A 33 15.44 -13.66 3.52
C PRO A 33 15.76 -12.29 2.91
N ILE A 34 15.23 -11.24 3.55
CA ILE A 34 15.39 -9.87 3.10
C ILE A 34 16.70 -9.32 3.67
N GLN A 35 17.48 -8.70 2.82
CA GLN A 35 18.65 -7.92 3.26
C GLN A 35 18.19 -6.51 3.58
N ILE A 36 18.54 -6.02 4.75
CA ILE A 36 18.28 -4.66 5.21
C ILE A 36 19.65 -3.98 5.38
N ASP A 37 19.88 -2.89 4.64
CA ASP A 37 21.08 -2.09 4.83
C ASP A 37 20.84 -1.06 5.96
N GLN A 38 20.00 -0.07 5.69
CA GLN A 38 19.61 0.92 6.70
C GLN A 38 18.11 1.15 6.69
N LYS A 39 17.52 1.47 7.85
CA LYS A 39 16.15 1.98 7.91
C LYS A 39 16.17 3.50 7.79
N PRO A 40 15.21 4.11 7.08
CA PRO A 40 15.09 5.56 7.07
C PRO A 40 14.90 6.09 8.49
N GLU A 41 15.47 7.24 8.77
CA GLU A 41 15.20 7.95 10.01
C GLU A 41 13.75 8.45 10.03
N ARG A 42 13.17 8.57 11.21
CA ARG A 42 11.80 9.10 11.35
C ARG A 42 11.70 10.58 10.96
N LYS A 43 12.77 11.32 11.18
CA LYS A 43 12.87 12.73 10.82
C LYS A 43 13.97 12.89 9.80
N GLN A 44 13.67 13.50 8.67
CA GLN A 44 14.56 13.58 7.53
C GLN A 44 14.83 15.04 7.14
N SER A 45 15.99 15.28 6.57
CA SER A 45 16.33 16.56 5.97
C SER A 45 15.64 16.73 4.61
N ASP A 46 15.53 17.95 4.14
CA ASP A 46 14.97 18.26 2.81
C ASP A 46 15.69 17.50 1.69
N SER A 47 17.02 17.41 1.77
CA SER A 47 17.83 16.69 0.79
C SER A 47 17.52 15.19 0.77
N GLN A 48 17.31 14.58 1.94
CA GLN A 48 16.92 13.17 2.05
C GLN A 48 15.52 12.94 1.47
N ILE A 49 14.57 13.83 1.75
CA ILE A 49 13.21 13.75 1.20
C ILE A 49 13.22 13.87 -0.32
N ILE A 50 14.02 14.77 -0.88
CA ILE A 50 14.18 14.89 -2.34
C ILE A 50 14.68 13.59 -2.95
N ILE A 51 15.73 12.99 -2.37
CA ILE A 51 16.29 11.72 -2.86
C ILE A 51 15.23 10.60 -2.80
N LEU A 52 14.50 10.48 -1.68
CA LEU A 52 13.45 9.48 -1.54
C LEU A 52 12.30 9.69 -2.53
N GLY A 53 11.93 10.94 -2.80
CA GLY A 53 10.94 11.29 -3.82
C GLY A 53 11.38 10.90 -5.24
N GLU A 54 12.67 11.09 -5.57
CA GLU A 54 13.24 10.60 -6.84
C GLU A 54 13.18 9.07 -6.94
N GLU A 55 13.50 8.36 -5.84
CA GLU A 55 13.43 6.89 -5.81
C GLU A 55 12.00 6.39 -6.00
N LEU A 56 11.03 7.01 -5.34
CA LEU A 56 9.62 6.69 -5.55
C LEU A 56 9.19 6.95 -7.00
N ALA A 57 9.63 8.04 -7.60
CA ALA A 57 9.35 8.34 -9.01
C ALA A 57 9.96 7.30 -9.96
N LYS A 58 11.19 6.86 -9.71
CA LYS A 58 11.85 5.77 -10.46
C LYS A 58 11.08 4.46 -10.31
N PHE A 59 10.65 4.17 -9.09
CA PHE A 59 9.86 2.99 -8.79
C PHE A 59 8.53 3.01 -9.56
N HIS A 60 7.78 4.11 -9.53
CA HIS A 60 6.54 4.27 -10.30
C HIS A 60 6.75 4.13 -11.81
N LYS A 61 7.88 4.64 -12.35
CA LYS A 61 8.23 4.42 -13.75
C LYS A 61 8.45 2.93 -14.07
N ALA A 62 9.06 2.19 -13.16
CA ALA A 62 9.22 0.74 -13.32
C ALA A 62 7.88 0.02 -13.22
N CYS A 63 7.02 0.37 -12.26
CA CYS A 63 5.67 -0.15 -12.12
C CYS A 63 4.82 0.07 -13.39
N ASN A 64 4.90 1.26 -13.98
CA ASN A 64 4.19 1.55 -15.22
C ASN A 64 4.61 0.68 -16.41
N LYS A 65 5.88 0.21 -16.44
CA LYS A 65 6.35 -0.70 -17.50
C LYS A 65 5.75 -2.11 -17.40
N VAL A 66 5.43 -2.56 -16.18
CA VAL A 66 4.94 -3.93 -15.93
C VAL A 66 3.42 -4.00 -15.69
N LYS A 67 2.72 -2.87 -15.66
CA LYS A 67 1.29 -2.82 -15.31
C LYS A 67 0.41 -3.76 -16.14
N ASN A 68 0.71 -3.91 -17.41
CA ASN A 68 -0.07 -4.75 -18.32
C ASN A 68 0.24 -6.25 -18.18
N THR A 69 1.26 -6.62 -17.38
CA THR A 69 1.60 -8.03 -17.11
C THR A 69 0.96 -8.54 -15.82
N LEU A 70 0.30 -7.66 -15.08
CA LEU A 70 -0.33 -7.99 -13.80
C LEU A 70 -1.84 -8.13 -13.99
N PRO A 71 -2.46 -9.08 -13.27
CA PRO A 71 -3.91 -9.21 -13.29
C PRO A 71 -4.56 -7.98 -12.64
N PRO A 72 -5.83 -7.66 -13.01
CA PRO A 72 -6.60 -6.68 -12.27
C PRO A 72 -6.68 -7.04 -10.79
N THR A 73 -6.61 -6.06 -9.91
CA THR A 73 -6.81 -6.28 -8.48
C THR A 73 -8.23 -5.89 -8.08
N PHE A 74 -8.82 -6.68 -7.19
CA PHE A 74 -10.13 -6.38 -6.64
C PHE A 74 -10.10 -5.24 -5.60
N LYS A 75 -8.93 -5.00 -5.01
CA LYS A 75 -8.71 -3.90 -4.05
C LYS A 75 -8.70 -2.57 -4.79
N GLN A 76 -9.86 -1.98 -4.98
CA GLN A 76 -10.05 -0.61 -5.46
C GLN A 76 -10.71 0.19 -4.35
N THR A 77 -10.44 1.48 -4.28
CA THR A 77 -10.93 2.34 -3.19
C THR A 77 -12.45 2.40 -3.18
N GLU A 78 -13.06 2.42 -4.35
CA GLU A 78 -14.51 2.39 -4.53
C GLU A 78 -15.11 1.11 -3.94
N ASN A 79 -14.55 -0.04 -4.28
CA ASN A 79 -14.99 -1.34 -3.73
C ASN A 79 -14.81 -1.42 -2.21
N ASP A 80 -13.71 -0.86 -1.68
CA ASP A 80 -13.47 -0.82 -0.23
C ASP A 80 -14.52 0.06 0.48
N ILE A 81 -14.94 1.18 -0.15
CA ILE A 81 -16.00 2.06 0.37
C ILE A 81 -17.37 1.37 0.28
N ASP A 82 -17.70 0.77 -0.86
CA ASP A 82 -18.96 0.06 -1.03
C ASP A 82 -19.09 -1.07 0.01
N HIS A 83 -18.02 -1.84 0.20
CA HIS A 83 -18.00 -2.88 1.23
C HIS A 83 -18.13 -2.32 2.65
N LEU A 84 -17.49 -1.19 2.97
CA LEU A 84 -17.69 -0.51 4.24
C LEU A 84 -19.15 -0.09 4.44
N LEU A 85 -19.78 0.49 3.41
CA LEU A 85 -21.17 0.89 3.46
C LEU A 85 -22.12 -0.31 3.67
N GLU A 86 -21.84 -1.45 3.02
CA GLU A 86 -22.57 -2.71 3.24
C GLU A 86 -22.42 -3.20 4.69
N ILE A 87 -21.23 -3.20 5.25
CA ILE A 87 -20.98 -3.59 6.65
C ILE A 87 -21.78 -2.70 7.60
N LEU A 88 -21.85 -1.39 7.35
CA LEU A 88 -22.60 -0.45 8.19
C LEU A 88 -24.13 -0.69 8.19
N GLU A 89 -24.66 -1.42 7.21
CA GLU A 89 -26.07 -1.81 7.19
C GLU A 89 -26.37 -3.07 8.02
N THR A 90 -25.34 -3.85 8.35
CA THR A 90 -25.50 -5.04 9.21
C THR A 90 -25.74 -4.66 10.68
N ASP A 91 -26.38 -5.56 11.44
CA ASP A 91 -26.58 -5.35 12.89
C ASP A 91 -25.26 -5.23 13.64
N HIS A 92 -24.25 -6.00 13.22
CA HIS A 92 -22.89 -5.93 13.78
C HIS A 92 -22.23 -4.58 13.49
N GLY A 93 -22.27 -4.11 12.25
CA GLY A 93 -21.71 -2.81 11.87
C GLY A 93 -22.40 -1.64 12.59
N LYS A 94 -23.72 -1.69 12.74
CA LYS A 94 -24.49 -0.71 13.50
C LYS A 94 -24.13 -0.70 14.98
N PHE A 95 -23.86 -1.89 15.55
CA PHE A 95 -23.44 -2.03 16.95
C PHE A 95 -22.03 -1.49 17.17
N GLU A 96 -21.06 -1.92 16.36
CA GLU A 96 -19.65 -1.52 16.47
C GLU A 96 -19.45 0.00 16.25
N HIS A 97 -20.22 0.58 15.32
CA HIS A 97 -20.12 2.00 14.98
C HIS A 97 -21.27 2.85 15.52
N ARG A 98 -21.82 2.44 16.66
CA ARG A 98 -22.97 3.07 17.29
C ARG A 98 -22.78 4.59 17.46
N GLY A 99 -23.71 5.37 16.90
CA GLY A 99 -23.67 6.84 16.92
C GLY A 99 -22.77 7.48 15.86
N HIS A 100 -22.03 6.68 15.06
CA HIS A 100 -21.12 7.20 14.03
C HIS A 100 -21.51 6.80 12.59
N VAL A 101 -22.47 5.91 12.40
CA VAL A 101 -22.86 5.37 11.09
C VAL A 101 -23.14 6.49 10.07
N ASP A 102 -23.98 7.46 10.42
CA ASP A 102 -24.32 8.57 9.52
C ASP A 102 -23.13 9.48 9.24
N SER A 103 -22.25 9.64 10.21
CA SER A 103 -21.02 10.41 10.02
C SER A 103 -20.08 9.71 9.06
N ILE A 104 -19.89 8.39 9.19
CA ILE A 104 -19.06 7.58 8.30
C ILE A 104 -19.63 7.62 6.87
N LYS A 105 -20.92 7.38 6.70
CA LYS A 105 -21.59 7.47 5.39
C LYS A 105 -21.39 8.82 4.72
N ARG A 106 -21.51 9.90 5.47
CA ARG A 106 -21.29 11.26 4.99
C ARG A 106 -19.84 11.49 4.56
N GLN A 107 -18.87 10.97 5.32
CA GLN A 107 -17.45 11.06 4.95
C GLN A 107 -17.13 10.23 3.70
N CYS A 108 -17.71 9.04 3.55
CA CYS A 108 -17.57 8.25 2.32
C CYS A 108 -18.12 9.01 1.10
N ALA A 109 -19.32 9.59 1.21
CA ALA A 109 -19.90 10.37 0.12
C ALA A 109 -19.03 11.59 -0.25
N LEU A 110 -18.57 12.35 0.75
CA LEU A 110 -17.68 13.49 0.52
C LEU A 110 -16.35 13.08 -0.11
N PHE A 111 -15.79 11.94 0.30
CA PHE A 111 -14.56 11.41 -0.27
C PHE A 111 -14.76 11.07 -1.75
N LEU A 112 -15.82 10.34 -2.12
CA LEU A 112 -16.12 10.00 -3.52
C LEU A 112 -16.34 11.25 -4.38
N GLU A 113 -17.12 12.22 -3.86
CA GLU A 113 -17.33 13.51 -4.54
C GLU A 113 -16.01 14.24 -4.80
N ASN A 114 -15.08 14.23 -3.84
CA ASN A 114 -13.76 14.85 -4.02
C ASN A 114 -12.90 14.06 -5.03
N CYS A 115 -12.97 12.73 -5.04
CA CYS A 115 -12.31 11.90 -6.05
C CYS A 115 -12.79 12.25 -7.46
N ASP A 116 -14.11 12.41 -7.65
CA ASP A 116 -14.70 12.82 -8.93
C ASP A 116 -14.24 14.22 -9.35
N LYS A 117 -14.25 15.18 -8.42
CA LYS A 117 -13.81 16.55 -8.69
C LYS A 117 -12.37 16.66 -9.19
N ILE A 118 -11.48 15.82 -8.70
CA ILE A 118 -10.07 15.80 -9.12
C ILE A 118 -9.77 14.77 -10.21
N GLY A 119 -10.79 14.07 -10.72
CA GLY A 119 -10.66 13.11 -11.82
C GLY A 119 -9.82 11.88 -11.48
N VAL A 120 -9.98 11.31 -10.29
CA VAL A 120 -9.18 10.13 -9.86
C VAL A 120 -9.35 8.96 -10.83
N SER A 121 -10.56 8.73 -11.34
CA SER A 121 -10.86 7.65 -12.29
C SER A 121 -10.13 7.78 -13.62
N GLU A 122 -9.73 9.00 -14.01
CA GLU A 122 -8.99 9.27 -15.24
C GLU A 122 -7.46 9.19 -15.04
N MET A 123 -7.01 9.09 -13.79
CA MET A 123 -5.57 8.99 -13.50
C MET A 123 -5.02 7.62 -13.93
N PRO A 124 -3.80 7.57 -14.48
CA PRO A 124 -3.18 6.30 -14.85
C PRO A 124 -3.09 5.34 -13.66
N SER A 125 -3.66 4.14 -13.83
CA SER A 125 -3.52 3.04 -12.87
C SER A 125 -2.18 2.34 -13.08
N ILE A 126 -1.43 2.16 -12.00
CA ILE A 126 -0.16 1.44 -11.95
C ILE A 126 -0.13 0.54 -10.71
N PRO A 127 0.78 -0.43 -10.63
CA PRO A 127 1.05 -1.12 -9.37
C PRO A 127 1.48 -0.11 -8.30
N VAL A 128 0.75 -0.08 -7.16
CA VAL A 128 1.09 0.73 -5.98
C VAL A 128 1.17 -0.17 -4.76
N PHE A 129 2.00 0.20 -3.83
CA PHE A 129 2.28 -0.62 -2.65
C PHE A 129 1.61 -0.08 -1.39
N VAL A 130 1.14 1.15 -1.44
CA VAL A 130 0.35 1.85 -0.44
C VAL A 130 1.07 1.97 0.92
N ASP A 131 1.33 0.87 1.61
CA ASP A 131 1.94 0.89 2.94
C ASP A 131 3.45 1.13 2.89
N TRP A 132 3.83 2.39 2.76
CA TRP A 132 5.21 2.87 2.82
C TRP A 132 5.68 3.14 4.27
N ASN A 133 5.22 2.35 5.22
CA ASN A 133 5.76 2.42 6.58
C ASN A 133 7.29 2.22 6.56
N ILE A 134 8.03 3.00 7.37
CA ILE A 134 9.48 2.87 7.51
C ILE A 134 9.92 1.48 7.99
N GLY A 135 8.99 0.70 8.54
CA GLY A 135 9.18 -0.71 8.86
C GLY A 135 9.25 -1.63 7.65
N ASN A 136 8.74 -1.23 6.47
CA ASN A 136 8.48 -2.08 5.31
C ASN A 136 9.46 -1.87 4.15
N PHE A 137 10.42 -0.97 4.27
CA PHE A 137 11.49 -0.79 3.28
C PHE A 137 12.81 -0.39 3.95
N SER A 138 13.89 -0.54 3.21
CA SER A 138 15.21 -0.08 3.60
C SER A 138 15.87 0.76 2.51
N ILE A 139 16.85 1.54 2.91
CA ILE A 139 17.66 2.39 2.06
C ILE A 139 19.12 2.02 2.22
N ASN A 140 19.94 2.43 1.27
CA ASN A 140 21.39 2.37 1.41
C ASN A 140 21.95 3.68 2.04
N LYS A 141 23.27 3.74 2.23
CA LYS A 141 23.97 4.91 2.78
C LYS A 141 23.74 6.21 1.98
N ASP A 142 23.37 6.12 0.71
CA ASP A 142 23.10 7.26 -0.17
C ASP A 142 21.60 7.61 -0.23
N TYR A 143 20.80 7.12 0.71
CA TYR A 143 19.36 7.29 0.81
C TYR A 143 18.59 6.74 -0.41
N ARG A 144 19.19 5.82 -1.19
CA ARG A 144 18.50 5.15 -2.31
C ARG A 144 17.77 3.91 -1.81
N PHE A 145 16.65 3.57 -2.44
CA PHE A 145 15.90 2.35 -2.12
C PHE A 145 16.80 1.12 -2.24
N PHE A 146 16.83 0.30 -1.20
CA PHE A 146 17.63 -0.91 -1.14
C PHE A 146 16.79 -2.19 -1.16
N SER A 147 15.79 -2.30 -0.27
CA SER A 147 14.88 -3.45 -0.24
C SER A 147 13.50 -3.06 0.27
N ARG A 148 12.46 -3.81 -0.15
CA ARG A 148 11.07 -3.64 0.27
C ARG A 148 10.41 -5.00 0.48
N TRP A 149 9.56 -5.07 1.49
CA TRP A 149 8.77 -6.23 1.87
C TRP A 149 7.41 -5.77 2.36
N ASP A 150 6.54 -6.73 2.73
CA ASP A 150 5.17 -6.47 3.17
C ASP A 150 4.30 -5.88 2.04
N TYR A 151 3.60 -6.76 1.33
CA TYR A 151 2.83 -6.41 0.13
C TYR A 151 1.32 -6.54 0.33
N ASP A 152 0.83 -6.60 1.55
CA ASP A 152 -0.58 -6.87 1.87
C ASP A 152 -1.53 -5.82 1.28
N TRP A 153 -1.03 -4.59 1.13
CA TRP A 153 -1.79 -3.47 0.57
C TRP A 153 -1.57 -3.25 -0.93
N PHE A 154 -0.80 -4.12 -1.58
CA PHE A 154 -0.55 -4.03 -3.02
C PHE A 154 -1.84 -4.01 -3.82
N ARG A 155 -1.94 -3.08 -4.75
CA ARG A 155 -3.08 -2.95 -5.67
C ARG A 155 -2.72 -2.25 -6.97
N MET A 156 -3.60 -2.38 -7.97
CA MET A 156 -3.59 -1.52 -9.15
C MET A 156 -4.39 -0.26 -8.83
N SER A 157 -3.74 0.90 -8.78
CA SER A 157 -4.39 2.17 -8.44
C SER A 157 -3.57 3.36 -8.91
N THR A 158 -4.01 4.57 -8.59
CA THR A 158 -3.24 5.78 -8.90
C THR A 158 -2.03 5.90 -7.97
N ARG A 159 -0.96 6.53 -8.46
CA ARG A 159 0.25 6.81 -7.67
C ARG A 159 -0.01 7.67 -6.42
N VAL A 160 -1.13 8.37 -6.36
CA VAL A 160 -1.54 9.19 -5.22
C VAL A 160 -1.62 8.36 -3.94
N MET A 161 -1.99 7.07 -4.04
CA MET A 161 -2.05 6.16 -2.91
C MET A 161 -0.69 5.97 -2.24
N ASP A 162 0.38 5.82 -3.04
CA ASP A 162 1.74 5.72 -2.50
C ASP A 162 2.20 7.05 -1.91
N PHE A 163 1.91 8.18 -2.57
CA PHE A 163 2.30 9.51 -2.06
C PHE A 163 1.71 9.83 -0.70
N TYR A 164 0.45 9.44 -0.47
CA TYR A 164 -0.20 9.71 0.80
C TYR A 164 0.56 9.06 1.97
N PHE A 165 0.83 7.77 1.89
CA PHE A 165 1.54 7.07 2.96
C PHE A 165 3.02 7.44 3.02
N PHE A 166 3.66 7.57 1.88
CA PHE A 166 5.07 7.95 1.80
C PHE A 166 5.34 9.32 2.41
N SER A 167 4.50 10.31 2.14
CA SER A 167 4.65 11.66 2.68
C SER A 167 4.44 11.72 4.20
N ARG A 168 3.71 10.78 4.79
CA ARG A 168 3.53 10.72 6.24
C ARG A 168 4.80 10.29 6.96
N VAL A 169 5.54 9.36 6.40
CA VAL A 169 6.75 8.79 7.01
C VAL A 169 8.03 9.51 6.57
N CYS A 170 8.03 10.10 5.37
CA CYS A 170 9.14 10.84 4.81
C CYS A 170 8.90 12.34 4.98
N SER A 171 9.23 12.89 6.14
CA SER A 171 8.98 14.29 6.45
C SER A 171 10.05 14.90 7.36
N THR A 172 10.15 16.23 7.34
CA THR A 172 11.07 17.00 8.21
C THR A 172 10.65 17.03 9.66
N ILE A 173 9.40 16.72 9.98
CA ILE A 173 8.87 16.75 11.35
C ILE A 173 8.73 15.36 11.97
N GLY A 174 9.08 14.33 11.21
CA GLY A 174 8.99 12.93 11.61
C GLY A 174 7.63 12.29 11.34
N ASP A 175 7.54 11.02 11.70
CA ASP A 175 6.32 10.24 11.53
C ASP A 175 5.14 10.90 12.26
N ARG A 176 4.09 11.19 11.49
CA ARG A 176 2.83 11.74 11.98
C ARG A 176 1.82 10.64 12.29
N THR A 177 2.26 9.45 12.65
CA THR A 177 1.33 8.42 13.12
C THR A 177 0.57 8.96 14.33
N ILE A 178 -0.69 9.24 14.08
CA ILE A 178 -1.66 9.64 15.09
C ILE A 178 -2.13 8.37 15.79
#